data_33dc7393671722dc72b1fd69239d0e75
#
_entry.id   33dc7393671722dc72b1fd69239d0e75
#
_cell.length_a   1.000
_cell.length_b   1.000
_cell.length_c   1.000
_cell.angle_alpha   90.00
_cell.angle_beta   90.00
_cell.angle_gamma   90.00
#
_symmetry.space_group_name_H-M   'P 1'
#
loop_
_entity.id
_entity.type
_entity.pdbx_description
1 polymer ?
#
loop_
_entity_poly.entity_id
_entity_poly.type
_entity_poly.pdbx_seq_one_letter_code
_entity_poly.pdbx_strand_id
1 'polypeptide(L)'
;MSYALPLIAGVIALVSVLLSRRTSHADTFFLGKSEAGEPPGLWTLVFSQVTTWIFARSLMNAAILGFYYGIWGTLAYTLYYFSFVTGGFIVDSLRFRHGYNSVQDFLYDRFGRWGTACYNLVVGIRLVSEVFANLLVIGILFGAIGSQLYVTAILAFSAVTLLYSMLGGLHASIRTDVFQML
;
A
#
# COMPACT_ATOMS: atom_id res chain seq x y z
N MET A 1 -6.19 25.32 -14.88
CA MET A 1 -5.95 24.27 -13.88
C MET A 1 -5.06 24.82 -12.78
N SER A 2 -5.40 24.61 -11.55
CA SER A 2 -4.61 25.10 -10.41
C SER A 2 -3.24 24.37 -10.41
N TYR A 3 -2.15 25.11 -10.40
CA TYR A 3 -0.78 24.58 -10.27
C TYR A 3 -0.52 23.94 -8.88
N ALA A 4 -1.46 24.06 -7.97
CA ALA A 4 -1.35 23.54 -6.62
C ALA A 4 -1.20 22.00 -6.58
N LEU A 5 -1.99 21.26 -7.37
CA LEU A 5 -1.95 19.79 -7.37
C LEU A 5 -0.58 19.24 -7.83
N PRO A 6 -0.02 19.63 -8.99
CA PRO A 6 1.30 19.17 -9.39
C PRO A 6 2.42 19.64 -8.45
N LEU A 7 2.30 20.80 -7.83
CA LEU A 7 3.26 21.30 -6.86
C LEU A 7 3.26 20.47 -5.58
N ILE A 8 2.09 20.21 -5.00
CA ILE A 8 1.94 19.34 -3.81
C ILE A 8 2.46 17.93 -4.13
N ALA A 9 2.07 17.37 -5.26
CA ALA A 9 2.53 16.05 -5.69
C ALA A 9 4.06 16.00 -5.86
N GLY A 10 4.65 17.04 -6.43
CA GLY A 10 6.10 17.17 -6.57
C GLY A 10 6.83 17.25 -5.24
N VAL A 11 6.29 18.00 -4.27
CA VAL A 11 6.85 18.09 -2.90
C VAL A 11 6.78 16.73 -2.20
N ILE A 12 5.63 16.04 -2.26
CA ILE A 12 5.48 14.71 -1.66
C ILE A 12 6.47 13.72 -2.29
N ALA A 13 6.59 13.72 -3.61
CA ALA A 13 7.54 12.87 -4.33
C ALA A 13 8.99 13.14 -3.90
N LEU A 14 9.39 14.41 -3.85
CA LEU A 14 10.73 14.81 -3.43
C LEU A 14 11.03 14.37 -2.00
N VAL A 15 10.13 14.65 -1.06
CA VAL A 15 10.28 14.25 0.35
C VAL A 15 10.34 12.73 0.48
N SER A 16 9.51 11.99 -0.25
CA SER A 16 9.53 10.52 -0.24
C SER A 16 10.89 9.97 -0.68
N VAL A 17 11.49 10.52 -1.73
CA VAL A 17 12.83 10.13 -2.18
C VAL A 17 13.91 10.51 -1.16
N LEU A 18 13.82 11.72 -0.58
CA LEU A 18 14.80 12.19 0.43
C LEU A 18 14.73 11.38 1.73
N LEU A 19 13.55 10.92 2.13
CA LEU A 19 13.37 10.03 3.29
C LEU A 19 13.86 8.61 3.02
N SER A 20 13.99 8.22 1.76
CA SER A 20 14.40 6.89 1.34
C SER A 20 15.92 6.80 1.27
N ARG A 21 16.53 6.46 2.40
CA ARG A 21 17.98 6.17 2.44
C ARG A 21 18.23 4.77 1.88
N ARG A 22 19.32 4.63 1.14
CA ARG A 22 19.78 3.32 0.66
C ARG A 22 20.09 2.44 1.86
N THR A 23 19.42 1.30 1.95
CA THR A 23 19.66 0.30 2.99
C THR A 23 20.69 -0.71 2.52
N SER A 24 21.62 -1.08 3.40
CA SER A 24 22.67 -2.06 3.12
C SER A 24 22.35 -3.46 3.65
N HIS A 25 21.35 -3.58 4.53
CA HIS A 25 20.98 -4.83 5.17
C HIS A 25 19.70 -5.42 4.59
N ALA A 26 19.73 -6.73 4.28
CA ALA A 26 18.57 -7.44 3.75
C ALA A 26 17.35 -7.39 4.69
N ASP A 27 17.56 -7.51 5.99
CA ASP A 27 16.50 -7.43 7.00
C ASP A 27 15.81 -6.07 7.02
N THR A 28 16.57 -4.99 6.87
CA THR A 28 16.02 -3.64 6.76
C THR A 28 15.20 -3.49 5.48
N PHE A 29 15.70 -4.05 4.38
CA PHE A 29 15.03 -3.96 3.08
C PHE A 29 13.74 -4.78 3.02
N PHE A 30 13.76 -6.04 3.45
CA PHE A 30 12.63 -6.96 3.29
C PHE A 30 11.71 -7.04 4.51
N LEU A 31 12.22 -6.82 5.73
CA LEU A 31 11.45 -6.95 6.97
C LEU A 31 11.09 -5.60 7.59
N GLY A 32 11.55 -4.48 7.00
CA GLY A 32 11.25 -3.14 7.51
C GLY A 32 11.91 -2.80 8.86
N LYS A 33 12.88 -3.61 9.32
CA LYS A 33 13.62 -3.35 10.56
C LYS A 33 14.48 -2.11 10.43
N SER A 34 14.80 -1.46 11.55
CA SER A 34 15.79 -0.38 11.57
C SER A 34 17.19 -0.93 11.25
N GLU A 35 18.16 -0.06 10.96
CA GLU A 35 19.56 -0.46 10.80
C GLU A 35 20.14 -1.10 12.06
N ALA A 36 19.55 -0.82 13.24
CA ALA A 36 19.88 -1.47 14.50
C ALA A 36 19.22 -2.85 14.71
N GLY A 37 18.42 -3.31 13.73
CA GLY A 37 17.70 -4.59 13.78
C GLY A 37 16.38 -4.55 14.55
N GLU A 38 15.97 -3.39 15.03
CA GLU A 38 14.71 -3.23 15.78
C GLU A 38 13.49 -3.21 14.86
N PRO A 39 12.39 -3.86 15.26
CA PRO A 39 11.14 -3.81 14.50
C PRO A 39 10.52 -2.40 14.54
N PRO A 40 9.71 -2.02 13.53
CA PRO A 40 8.98 -0.76 13.54
C PRO A 40 8.07 -0.65 14.77
N GLY A 41 7.97 0.55 15.34
CA GLY A 41 7.08 0.80 16.47
C GLY A 41 5.60 0.64 16.10
N LEU A 42 4.75 0.38 17.11
CA LEU A 42 3.31 0.14 16.93
C LEU A 42 2.62 1.24 16.12
N TRP A 43 2.82 2.50 16.47
CA TRP A 43 2.19 3.64 15.77
C TRP A 43 2.69 3.79 14.34
N THR A 44 3.96 3.54 14.11
CA THR A 44 4.54 3.53 12.76
C THR A 44 3.86 2.48 11.88
N LEU A 45 3.65 1.27 12.41
CA LEU A 45 2.93 0.20 11.71
C LEU A 45 1.45 0.56 11.48
N VAL A 46 0.77 1.16 12.48
CA VAL A 46 -0.63 1.58 12.34
C VAL A 46 -0.76 2.61 11.22
N PHE A 47 0.06 3.66 11.21
CA PHE A 47 0.01 4.69 10.17
C PHE A 47 0.35 4.13 8.78
N SER A 48 1.37 3.29 8.68
CA SER A 48 1.71 2.64 7.42
C SER A 48 0.57 1.74 6.92
N GLN A 49 -0.07 0.96 7.79
CA GLN A 49 -1.21 0.13 7.40
C GLN A 49 -2.40 0.97 6.92
N VAL A 50 -2.73 2.06 7.61
CA VAL A 50 -3.81 2.97 7.20
C VAL A 50 -3.50 3.56 5.83
N THR A 51 -2.29 4.08 5.62
CA THR A 51 -1.86 4.65 4.34
C THR A 51 -1.88 3.60 3.22
N THR A 52 -1.44 2.38 3.51
CA THR A 52 -1.43 1.26 2.55
C THR A 52 -2.83 0.87 2.08
N TRP A 53 -3.87 1.09 2.88
CA TRP A 53 -5.23 0.66 2.55
C TRP A 53 -6.17 1.78 2.13
N ILE A 54 -5.88 3.02 2.51
CA ILE A 54 -6.63 4.20 2.06
C ILE A 54 -5.93 4.80 0.84
N PHE A 55 -6.14 4.19 -0.31
CA PHE A 55 -5.58 4.67 -1.58
C PHE A 55 -6.47 5.72 -2.24
N ALA A 56 -5.95 6.38 -3.26
CA ALA A 56 -6.70 7.28 -4.13
C ALA A 56 -7.97 6.62 -4.70
N ARG A 57 -7.89 5.35 -5.12
CA ARG A 57 -9.04 4.56 -5.58
C ARG A 57 -10.07 4.34 -4.49
N SER A 58 -9.66 4.08 -3.26
CA SER A 58 -10.58 3.88 -2.13
C SER A 58 -11.42 5.12 -1.85
N LEU A 59 -10.77 6.28 -1.82
CA LEU A 59 -11.42 7.57 -1.63
C LEU A 59 -12.39 7.88 -2.78
N MET A 60 -11.97 7.63 -4.02
CA MET A 60 -12.82 7.83 -5.19
C MET A 60 -14.04 6.91 -5.17
N ASN A 61 -13.88 5.63 -4.84
CA ASN A 61 -15.00 4.69 -4.73
C ASN A 61 -15.99 5.09 -3.62
N ALA A 62 -15.49 5.49 -2.46
CA ALA A 62 -16.32 5.98 -1.36
C ALA A 62 -17.12 7.23 -1.78
N ALA A 63 -16.47 8.16 -2.49
CA ALA A 63 -17.12 9.36 -3.02
C ALA A 63 -18.21 9.03 -4.08
N ILE A 64 -17.92 8.12 -5.01
CA ILE A 64 -18.88 7.68 -6.03
C ILE A 64 -20.08 7.01 -5.38
N LEU A 65 -19.86 6.08 -4.45
CA LEU A 65 -20.95 5.42 -3.74
C LEU A 65 -21.77 6.39 -2.88
N GLY A 66 -21.09 7.37 -2.25
CA GLY A 66 -21.76 8.44 -1.51
C GLY A 66 -22.60 9.33 -2.41
N PHE A 67 -22.15 9.62 -3.63
CA PHE A 67 -22.90 10.41 -4.60
C PHE A 67 -24.17 9.69 -5.08
N TYR A 68 -24.09 8.39 -5.41
CA TYR A 68 -25.23 7.64 -5.94
C TYR A 68 -26.20 7.11 -4.89
N TYR A 69 -25.70 6.73 -3.71
CA TYR A 69 -26.46 6.03 -2.66
C TYR A 69 -26.48 6.77 -1.31
N GLY A 70 -25.96 8.00 -1.27
CA GLY A 70 -25.86 8.78 -0.05
C GLY A 70 -25.00 8.12 1.02
N ILE A 71 -25.32 8.41 2.28
CA ILE A 71 -24.54 7.92 3.43
C ILE A 71 -24.45 6.38 3.48
N TRP A 72 -25.49 5.68 3.03
CA TRP A 72 -25.52 4.22 3.03
C TRP A 72 -24.48 3.61 2.09
N GLY A 73 -24.25 4.24 0.93
CA GLY A 73 -23.22 3.82 -0.01
C GLY A 73 -21.81 3.98 0.58
N THR A 74 -21.55 5.11 1.21
CA THR A 74 -20.27 5.36 1.89
C THR A 74 -20.08 4.41 3.06
N LEU A 75 -21.10 4.18 3.89
CA LEU A 75 -21.03 3.23 5.00
C LEU A 75 -20.78 1.81 4.52
N ALA A 76 -21.47 1.33 3.48
CA ALA A 76 -21.25 0.01 2.92
C ALA A 76 -19.79 -0.20 2.49
N TYR A 77 -19.19 0.81 1.86
CA TYR A 77 -17.77 0.77 1.51
C TYR A 77 -16.86 0.80 2.73
N THR A 78 -17.17 1.60 3.74
CA THR A 78 -16.38 1.71 4.97
C THR A 78 -16.43 0.43 5.78
N LEU A 79 -17.56 -0.26 5.81
CA LEU A 79 -17.71 -1.56 6.50
C LEU A 79 -16.77 -2.64 5.95
N TYR A 80 -16.32 -2.53 4.71
CA TYR A 80 -15.28 -3.41 4.16
C TYR A 80 -14.00 -3.39 5.02
N TYR A 81 -13.66 -2.26 5.64
CA TYR A 81 -12.48 -2.14 6.50
C TYR A 81 -12.59 -2.91 7.82
N PHE A 82 -13.78 -3.36 8.22
CA PHE A 82 -13.92 -4.31 9.34
C PHE A 82 -13.22 -5.65 9.07
N SER A 83 -12.88 -5.94 7.82
CA SER A 83 -12.03 -7.07 7.47
C SER A 83 -10.65 -7.05 8.15
N PHE A 84 -10.16 -5.89 8.56
CA PHE A 84 -8.93 -5.78 9.35
C PHE A 84 -9.06 -6.40 10.74
N VAL A 85 -10.21 -6.22 11.37
CA VAL A 85 -10.47 -6.81 12.69
C VAL A 85 -10.45 -8.34 12.59
N THR A 86 -11.16 -8.89 11.59
CA THR A 86 -11.16 -10.35 11.35
C THR A 86 -9.78 -10.85 10.92
N GLY A 87 -9.07 -10.11 10.09
CA GLY A 87 -7.69 -10.39 9.69
C GLY A 87 -6.74 -10.39 10.89
N GLY A 88 -6.90 -9.43 11.81
CA GLY A 88 -6.13 -9.36 13.05
C GLY A 88 -6.30 -10.62 13.91
N PHE A 89 -7.54 -11.08 14.12
CA PHE A 89 -7.81 -12.33 14.85
C PHE A 89 -7.21 -13.56 14.17
N ILE A 90 -7.25 -13.62 12.83
CA ILE A 90 -6.65 -14.73 12.09
C ILE A 90 -5.13 -14.74 12.26
N VAL A 91 -4.47 -13.57 12.10
CA VAL A 91 -3.02 -13.46 12.23
C VAL A 91 -2.57 -13.75 13.66
N ASP A 92 -3.30 -13.23 14.66
CA ASP A 92 -3.04 -13.52 16.08
C ASP A 92 -3.11 -15.03 16.36
N SER A 93 -4.17 -15.68 15.89
CA SER A 93 -4.34 -17.13 16.04
C SER A 93 -3.23 -17.92 15.36
N LEU A 94 -2.86 -17.56 14.13
CA LEU A 94 -1.80 -18.26 13.39
C LEU A 94 -0.44 -18.11 14.09
N ARG A 95 -0.12 -16.89 14.56
CA ARG A 95 1.19 -16.57 15.11
C ARG A 95 1.35 -17.06 16.55
N PHE A 96 0.37 -16.76 17.42
CA PHE A 96 0.51 -17.00 18.86
C PHE A 96 -0.08 -18.33 19.33
N ARG A 97 -1.09 -18.87 18.65
CA ARG A 97 -1.67 -20.18 19.02
C ARG A 97 -1.07 -21.34 18.25
N HIS A 98 -0.71 -21.14 16.99
CA HIS A 98 -0.22 -22.21 16.12
C HIS A 98 1.29 -22.08 15.81
N GLY A 99 1.94 -20.98 16.18
CA GLY A 99 3.39 -20.80 16.04
C GLY A 99 3.89 -20.57 14.62
N TYR A 100 3.02 -20.23 13.67
CA TYR A 100 3.41 -19.96 12.29
C TYR A 100 3.97 -18.53 12.16
N ASN A 101 5.04 -18.37 11.40
CA ASN A 101 5.61 -17.04 11.13
C ASN A 101 4.86 -16.28 10.04
N SER A 102 4.22 -17.00 9.12
CA SER A 102 3.47 -16.42 8.01
C SER A 102 2.23 -17.23 7.64
N VAL A 103 1.31 -16.61 6.90
CA VAL A 103 0.17 -17.31 6.30
C VAL A 103 0.63 -18.37 5.31
N GLN A 104 1.73 -18.12 4.59
CA GLN A 104 2.31 -19.06 3.64
C GLN A 104 2.80 -20.34 4.34
N ASP A 105 3.45 -20.21 5.51
CA ASP A 105 3.91 -21.37 6.29
C ASP A 105 2.73 -22.26 6.70
N PHE A 106 1.65 -21.64 7.20
CA PHE A 106 0.42 -22.36 7.54
C PHE A 106 -0.19 -23.07 6.32
N LEU A 107 -0.27 -22.37 5.17
CA LEU A 107 -0.83 -22.94 3.96
C LEU A 107 0.04 -24.07 3.41
N TYR A 108 1.36 -23.93 3.52
CA TYR A 108 2.29 -24.97 3.09
C TYR A 108 2.13 -26.23 3.93
N ASP A 109 2.02 -26.07 5.24
CA ASP A 109 1.87 -27.19 6.17
C ASP A 109 0.53 -27.93 5.97
N ARG A 110 -0.56 -27.16 5.71
CA ARG A 110 -1.90 -27.73 5.59
C ARG A 110 -2.27 -28.21 4.18
N PHE A 111 -1.82 -27.52 3.15
CA PHE A 111 -2.22 -27.77 1.75
C PHE A 111 -1.04 -28.06 0.82
N GLY A 112 0.16 -28.10 1.36
CA GLY A 112 1.38 -28.38 0.62
C GLY A 112 1.75 -27.31 -0.43
N ARG A 113 2.69 -27.64 -1.28
CA ARG A 113 3.29 -26.77 -2.29
C ARG A 113 2.27 -26.15 -3.25
N TRP A 114 1.30 -26.93 -3.69
CA TRP A 114 0.33 -26.45 -4.66
C TRP A 114 -0.66 -25.45 -4.08
N GLY A 115 -1.14 -25.68 -2.85
CA GLY A 115 -2.01 -24.71 -2.16
C GLY A 115 -1.34 -23.38 -1.94
N THR A 116 -0.08 -23.39 -1.51
CA THR A 116 0.72 -22.18 -1.33
C THR A 116 0.99 -21.46 -2.66
N ALA A 117 1.27 -22.22 -3.73
CA ALA A 117 1.49 -21.65 -5.06
C ALA A 117 0.22 -20.95 -5.60
N CYS A 118 -0.95 -21.59 -5.47
CA CYS A 118 -2.22 -20.98 -5.84
C CYS A 118 -2.50 -19.69 -5.06
N TYR A 119 -2.30 -19.71 -3.75
CA TYR A 119 -2.45 -18.52 -2.92
C TYR A 119 -1.53 -17.39 -3.37
N ASN A 120 -0.24 -17.66 -3.56
CA ASN A 120 0.74 -16.67 -4.01
C ASN A 120 0.40 -16.10 -5.39
N LEU A 121 -0.11 -16.92 -6.30
CA LEU A 121 -0.57 -16.49 -7.62
C LEU A 121 -1.74 -15.51 -7.49
N VAL A 122 -2.76 -15.84 -6.68
CA VAL A 122 -3.93 -14.98 -6.46
C VAL A 122 -3.51 -13.66 -5.81
N VAL A 123 -2.63 -13.70 -4.80
CA VAL A 123 -2.07 -12.49 -4.16
C VAL A 123 -1.29 -11.66 -5.17
N GLY A 124 -0.46 -12.28 -6.02
CA GLY A 124 0.29 -11.59 -7.07
C GLY A 124 -0.62 -10.87 -8.06
N ILE A 125 -1.65 -11.54 -8.57
CA ILE A 125 -2.66 -10.94 -9.47
C ILE A 125 -3.36 -9.77 -8.76
N ARG A 126 -3.73 -9.94 -7.49
CA ARG A 126 -4.37 -8.89 -6.70
C ARG A 126 -3.49 -7.65 -6.55
N LEU A 127 -2.20 -7.82 -6.24
CA LEU A 127 -1.25 -6.72 -6.10
C LEU A 127 -1.06 -5.97 -7.43
N VAL A 128 -0.88 -6.68 -8.54
CA VAL A 128 -0.77 -6.06 -9.87
C VAL A 128 -2.03 -5.25 -10.21
N SER A 129 -3.21 -5.83 -9.98
CA SER A 129 -4.50 -5.14 -10.19
C SER A 129 -4.63 -3.88 -9.34
N GLU A 130 -4.15 -3.91 -8.10
CA GLU A 130 -4.21 -2.76 -7.19
C GLU A 130 -3.30 -1.62 -7.64
N VAL A 131 -2.05 -1.94 -8.00
CA VAL A 131 -1.11 -0.95 -8.55
C VAL A 131 -1.68 -0.32 -9.81
N PHE A 132 -2.18 -1.13 -10.74
CA PHE A 132 -2.79 -0.65 -11.98
C PHE A 132 -3.96 0.30 -11.71
N ALA A 133 -4.90 -0.09 -10.83
CA ALA A 133 -6.06 0.70 -10.52
C ALA A 133 -5.71 2.05 -9.86
N ASN A 134 -4.71 2.09 -8.98
CA ASN A 134 -4.26 3.33 -8.36
C ASN A 134 -3.57 4.26 -9.35
N LEU A 135 -2.77 3.73 -10.25
CA LEU A 135 -2.12 4.52 -11.32
C LEU A 135 -3.15 5.15 -12.26
N LEU A 136 -4.23 4.42 -12.61
CA LEU A 136 -5.33 4.99 -13.41
C LEU A 136 -5.98 6.19 -12.69
N VAL A 137 -6.26 6.07 -11.41
CA VAL A 137 -6.86 7.16 -10.62
C VAL A 137 -5.91 8.36 -10.55
N ILE A 138 -4.62 8.14 -10.29
CA ILE A 138 -3.62 9.21 -10.32
C ILE A 138 -3.65 9.92 -11.69
N GLY A 139 -3.62 9.16 -12.78
CA GLY A 139 -3.69 9.75 -14.11
C GLY A 139 -4.91 10.65 -14.32
N ILE A 140 -6.10 10.21 -13.90
CA ILE A 140 -7.36 10.96 -14.03
C ILE A 140 -7.32 12.29 -13.25
N LEU A 141 -6.64 12.35 -12.11
CA LEU A 141 -6.49 13.59 -11.33
C LEU A 141 -5.69 14.67 -12.08
N PHE A 142 -4.81 14.28 -12.99
CA PHE A 142 -3.96 15.21 -13.75
C PHE A 142 -4.52 15.53 -15.14
N GLY A 143 -5.29 14.64 -15.74
CA GLY A 143 -5.83 14.89 -17.08
C GLY A 143 -6.86 13.86 -17.55
N ALA A 144 -7.48 14.15 -18.67
CA ALA A 144 -8.40 13.22 -19.31
C ALA A 144 -7.67 11.93 -19.73
N ILE A 145 -8.37 10.81 -19.67
CA ILE A 145 -7.82 9.49 -20.03
C ILE A 145 -7.18 9.54 -21.43
N GLY A 146 -5.94 9.10 -21.53
CA GLY A 146 -5.17 9.11 -22.77
C GLY A 146 -4.51 10.44 -23.13
N SER A 147 -4.73 11.52 -22.36
CA SER A 147 -4.02 12.79 -22.58
C SER A 147 -2.54 12.68 -22.21
N GLN A 148 -1.71 13.58 -22.75
CA GLN A 148 -0.29 13.61 -22.43
C GLN A 148 -0.04 13.82 -20.93
N LEU A 149 -0.83 14.66 -20.25
CA LEU A 149 -0.74 14.89 -18.80
C LEU A 149 -1.10 13.65 -18.00
N TYR A 150 -2.13 12.90 -18.43
CA TYR A 150 -2.50 11.63 -17.84
C TYR A 150 -1.34 10.63 -17.87
N VAL A 151 -0.75 10.43 -19.07
CA VAL A 151 0.34 9.47 -19.26
C VAL A 151 1.60 9.89 -18.51
N THR A 152 1.97 11.17 -18.59
CA THR A 152 3.14 11.70 -17.87
C THR A 152 3.00 11.59 -16.36
N ALA A 153 1.80 11.84 -15.80
CA ALA A 153 1.56 11.67 -14.38
C ALA A 153 1.76 10.21 -13.95
N ILE A 154 1.17 9.25 -14.67
CA ILE A 154 1.34 7.82 -14.37
C ILE A 154 2.81 7.43 -14.39
N LEU A 155 3.54 7.82 -15.43
CA LEU A 155 4.95 7.48 -15.56
C LEU A 155 5.80 8.12 -14.48
N ALA A 156 5.57 9.39 -14.16
CA ALA A 156 6.31 10.11 -13.12
C ALA A 156 6.09 9.49 -11.74
N PHE A 157 4.83 9.24 -11.34
CA PHE A 157 4.53 8.62 -10.05
C PHE A 157 5.05 7.18 -9.98
N SER A 158 4.95 6.41 -11.05
CA SER A 158 5.52 5.06 -11.11
C SER A 158 7.04 5.08 -10.93
N ALA A 159 7.72 5.99 -11.62
CA ALA A 159 9.18 6.13 -11.53
C ALA A 159 9.63 6.54 -10.13
N VAL A 160 8.95 7.50 -9.50
CA VAL A 160 9.26 7.94 -8.12
C VAL A 160 9.03 6.81 -7.14
N THR A 161 7.89 6.10 -7.23
CA THR A 161 7.57 4.98 -6.35
C THR A 161 8.59 3.86 -6.48
N LEU A 162 8.94 3.51 -7.72
CA LEU A 162 9.97 2.52 -7.99
C LEU A 162 11.32 2.94 -7.40
N LEU A 163 11.70 4.20 -7.60
CA LEU A 163 12.98 4.73 -7.13
C LEU A 163 13.13 4.61 -5.60
N TYR A 164 12.17 5.14 -4.83
CA TYR A 164 12.28 5.07 -3.37
C TYR A 164 12.15 3.65 -2.83
N SER A 165 11.33 2.81 -3.47
CA SER A 165 11.18 1.41 -3.08
C SER A 165 12.46 0.61 -3.35
N MET A 166 13.14 0.85 -4.48
CA MET A 166 14.43 0.21 -4.79
C MET A 166 15.57 0.68 -3.87
N LEU A 167 15.54 1.94 -3.41
CA LEU A 167 16.58 2.48 -2.53
C LEU A 167 16.49 1.93 -1.11
N GLY A 168 15.30 1.92 -0.54
CA GLY A 168 15.13 1.67 0.89
C GLY A 168 14.20 0.52 1.26
N GLY A 169 13.61 -0.17 0.27
CA GLY A 169 12.74 -1.33 0.51
C GLY A 169 11.55 -1.02 1.42
N LEU A 170 11.14 -2.02 2.22
CA LEU A 170 10.00 -1.91 3.13
C LEU A 170 10.23 -0.87 4.22
N HIS A 171 11.46 -0.71 4.71
CA HIS A 171 11.77 0.31 5.73
C HIS A 171 11.48 1.74 5.23
N ALA A 172 11.91 2.05 4.00
CA ALA A 172 11.63 3.36 3.40
C ALA A 172 10.14 3.55 3.14
N SER A 173 9.45 2.52 2.65
CA SER A 173 7.99 2.56 2.43
C SER A 173 7.25 2.91 3.72
N ILE A 174 7.50 2.21 4.82
CA ILE A 174 6.88 2.47 6.11
C ILE A 174 7.12 3.92 6.60
N ARG A 175 8.31 4.47 6.38
CA ARG A 175 8.62 5.85 6.76
C ARG A 175 7.92 6.88 5.88
N THR A 176 7.85 6.63 4.57
CA THR A 176 7.12 7.50 3.64
C THR A 176 5.62 7.47 3.90
N ASP A 177 5.06 6.32 4.27
CA ASP A 177 3.66 6.16 4.66
C ASP A 177 3.30 7.03 5.87
N VAL A 178 4.15 7.04 6.91
CA VAL A 178 3.96 7.90 8.08
C VAL A 178 3.94 9.38 7.68
N PHE A 179 4.85 9.78 6.79
CA PHE A 179 4.89 11.16 6.30
C PHE A 179 3.64 11.51 5.46
N GLN A 180 3.15 10.58 4.65
CA GLN A 180 1.97 10.79 3.80
C GLN A 180 0.66 10.83 4.61
N MET A 181 0.67 10.30 5.83
CA MET A 181 -0.48 10.29 6.73
C MET A 181 -0.68 11.62 7.47
N LEU A 182 0.38 12.43 7.60
CA LEU A 182 0.39 13.75 8.28
C LEU A 182 0.01 14.87 7.32
#